data_690ac0d6cf3d85aa004d649b7aeb3b83
#
_entry.id   690ac0d6cf3d85aa004d649b7aeb3b83
#
_cell.length_a   1.000
_cell.length_b   1.000
_cell.length_c   1.000
_cell.angle_alpha   90.00
_cell.angle_beta   90.00
_cell.angle_gamma   90.00
#
_symmetry.space_group_name_H-M   'P 1'
#
loop_
_entity.id
_entity.type
_entity.pdbx_description
1 polymer ?
#
loop_
_entity_poly.entity_id
_entity_poly.type
_entity_poly.pdbx_seq_one_letter_code
_entity_poly.pdbx_strand_id
1 'polypeptide(L)'
;SQQIRAIFDDFADAVEPLSLDEAYLDVTADKAALGSATAAARAIRARIRAETGLTASAGVSYNKFIAKLASDQNKPDGLTIIRPHQGAAFVAGLSIRRFHGIGPVTAAKMEGLGIYSGADLAARDLAWLAEQFGNSAEWLWRLARGIDMRPV
;
A
#
# COMPACT_ATOMS: atom_id res chain seq x y z
N SER A 1 -13.01 14.47 1.74
CA SER A 1 -14.31 15.13 1.79
C SER A 1 -15.42 14.13 2.17
N GLN A 2 -16.50 14.64 2.71
CA GLN A 2 -17.66 13.81 3.08
C GLN A 2 -18.29 13.14 1.86
N GLN A 3 -18.27 13.82 0.72
CA GLN A 3 -18.81 13.31 -0.53
C GLN A 3 -18.00 12.10 -1.02
N ILE A 4 -16.68 12.17 -0.95
CA ILE A 4 -15.79 11.05 -1.32
C ILE A 4 -15.96 9.88 -0.35
N ARG A 5 -16.10 10.15 0.95
CA ARG A 5 -16.37 9.08 1.94
C ARG A 5 -17.67 8.36 1.67
N ALA A 6 -18.71 9.08 1.28
CA ALA A 6 -19.99 8.47 0.91
C ALA A 6 -19.83 7.54 -0.30
N ILE A 7 -18.99 7.92 -1.27
CA ILE A 7 -18.67 7.04 -2.39
C ILE A 7 -17.98 5.77 -1.90
N PHE A 8 -16.98 5.88 -1.02
CA PHE A 8 -16.28 4.71 -0.48
C PHE A 8 -17.22 3.73 0.21
N ASP A 9 -18.18 4.24 0.98
CA ASP A 9 -19.13 3.42 1.73
C ASP A 9 -20.05 2.60 0.82
N ASP A 10 -20.26 3.02 -0.42
CA ASP A 10 -21.03 2.26 -1.41
C ASP A 10 -20.27 1.03 -1.92
N PHE A 11 -18.95 1.00 -1.76
CA PHE A 11 -18.09 -0.07 -2.30
C PHE A 11 -17.46 -0.95 -1.21
N ALA A 12 -17.35 -0.45 0.01
CA ALA A 12 -16.68 -1.17 1.09
C ALA A 12 -17.36 -0.89 2.42
N ASP A 13 -17.48 -1.92 3.26
CA ASP A 13 -17.94 -1.78 4.63
C ASP A 13 -16.80 -1.35 5.57
N ALA A 14 -15.57 -1.79 5.28
CA ALA A 14 -14.39 -1.39 6.04
C ALA A 14 -13.62 -0.32 5.26
N VAL A 15 -13.59 0.88 5.83
CA VAL A 15 -12.87 2.04 5.29
C VAL A 15 -12.01 2.61 6.41
N GLU A 16 -10.71 2.70 6.18
CA GLU A 16 -9.76 3.24 7.16
C GLU A 16 -9.11 4.50 6.59
N PRO A 17 -9.43 5.68 7.10
CA PRO A 17 -8.73 6.90 6.70
C PRO A 17 -7.24 6.83 7.08
N LEU A 18 -6.37 7.18 6.14
CA LEU A 18 -4.93 7.27 6.37
C LEU A 18 -4.51 8.72 6.60
N SER A 19 -5.14 9.63 5.88
CA SER A 19 -4.97 11.08 6.00
C SER A 19 -6.24 11.77 5.54
N LEU A 20 -6.21 13.10 5.39
CA LEU A 20 -7.38 13.87 4.95
C LEU A 20 -7.87 13.46 3.55
N ASP A 21 -6.96 13.01 2.70
CA ASP A 21 -7.24 12.69 1.28
C ASP A 21 -6.88 11.25 0.89
N GLU A 22 -6.59 10.40 1.85
CA GLU A 22 -6.21 9.01 1.60
C GLU A 22 -7.00 8.07 2.51
N ALA A 23 -7.36 6.90 1.98
CA ALA A 23 -8.03 5.86 2.74
C ALA A 23 -7.71 4.47 2.18
N TYR A 24 -7.74 3.48 3.07
CA TYR A 24 -7.78 2.07 2.69
C TYR A 24 -9.23 1.60 2.66
N LEU A 25 -9.54 0.77 1.67
CA LEU A 25 -10.85 0.13 1.53
C LEU A 25 -10.66 -1.38 1.40
N ASP A 26 -11.41 -2.14 2.16
CA ASP A 26 -11.49 -3.59 1.97
C ASP A 26 -12.68 -3.89 1.05
N VAL A 27 -12.38 -4.29 -0.18
CA VAL A 27 -13.39 -4.61 -1.19
C VAL A 27 -13.52 -6.10 -1.46
N THR A 28 -13.01 -6.93 -0.54
CA THR A 28 -13.06 -8.40 -0.64
C THR A 28 -14.50 -8.90 -0.80
N ALA A 29 -15.45 -8.28 -0.10
CA ALA A 29 -16.85 -8.68 -0.12
C ALA A 29 -17.61 -8.27 -1.39
N ASP A 30 -16.99 -7.52 -2.32
CA ASP A 30 -17.60 -7.05 -3.57
C ASP A 30 -19.00 -6.47 -3.37
N LYS A 31 -19.13 -5.52 -2.48
CA LYS A 31 -20.40 -4.91 -2.06
C LYS A 31 -21.24 -4.38 -3.21
N ALA A 32 -20.61 -3.82 -4.24
CA ALA A 32 -21.27 -3.27 -5.41
C ALA A 32 -21.45 -4.30 -6.55
N ALA A 33 -21.11 -5.55 -6.33
CA ALA A 33 -21.25 -6.66 -7.27
C ALA A 33 -20.59 -6.40 -8.62
N LEU A 34 -19.35 -5.90 -8.61
CA LEU A 34 -18.60 -5.54 -9.82
C LEU A 34 -17.68 -6.64 -10.32
N GLY A 35 -17.51 -7.72 -9.56
CA GLY A 35 -16.78 -8.90 -9.95
C GLY A 35 -15.30 -8.92 -9.57
N SER A 36 -14.68 -7.78 -9.25
CA SER A 36 -13.29 -7.72 -8.84
C SER A 36 -12.95 -6.43 -8.10
N ALA A 37 -11.87 -6.45 -7.33
CA ALA A 37 -11.32 -5.26 -6.68
C ALA A 37 -10.86 -4.22 -7.71
N THR A 38 -10.31 -4.65 -8.83
CA THR A 38 -9.92 -3.76 -9.93
C THR A 38 -11.13 -3.02 -10.49
N ALA A 39 -12.23 -3.72 -10.74
CA ALA A 39 -13.47 -3.10 -11.21
C ALA A 39 -14.02 -2.12 -10.18
N ALA A 40 -13.97 -2.46 -8.89
CA ALA A 40 -14.37 -1.55 -7.81
C ALA A 40 -13.51 -0.27 -7.81
N ALA A 41 -12.20 -0.40 -7.92
CA ALA A 41 -11.29 0.76 -7.95
C ALA A 41 -11.58 1.66 -9.15
N ARG A 42 -11.82 1.09 -10.32
CA ARG A 42 -12.19 1.86 -11.52
C ARG A 42 -13.50 2.61 -11.34
N ALA A 43 -14.51 1.96 -10.78
CA ALA A 43 -15.81 2.56 -10.53
C ALA A 43 -15.72 3.70 -9.49
N ILE A 44 -14.95 3.51 -8.43
CA ILE A 44 -14.71 4.54 -7.40
C ILE A 44 -14.05 5.77 -8.03
N ARG A 45 -12.99 5.58 -8.80
CA ARG A 45 -12.27 6.68 -9.46
C ARG A 45 -13.18 7.44 -10.44
N ALA A 46 -13.99 6.71 -11.21
CA ALA A 46 -14.94 7.31 -12.15
C ALA A 46 -15.99 8.15 -11.43
N ARG A 47 -16.53 7.65 -10.32
CA ARG A 47 -17.51 8.39 -9.52
C ARG A 47 -16.94 9.63 -8.88
N ILE A 48 -15.73 9.54 -8.33
CA ILE A 48 -15.04 10.71 -7.75
C ILE A 48 -14.89 11.79 -8.82
N ARG A 49 -14.46 11.42 -10.01
CA ARG A 49 -14.29 12.36 -11.12
C ARG A 49 -15.62 12.98 -11.54
N ALA A 50 -16.67 12.16 -11.70
CA ALA A 50 -17.99 12.61 -12.14
C ALA A 50 -18.67 13.52 -11.12
N GLU A 51 -18.58 13.18 -9.82
CA GLU A 51 -19.33 13.87 -8.76
C GLU A 51 -18.58 15.05 -8.15
N THR A 52 -17.24 15.04 -8.16
CA THR A 52 -16.44 16.09 -7.53
C THR A 52 -15.55 16.87 -8.49
N GLY A 53 -15.32 16.38 -9.69
CA GLY A 53 -14.34 16.95 -10.64
C GLY A 53 -12.89 16.67 -10.26
N LEU A 54 -12.64 16.01 -9.13
CA LEU A 54 -11.28 15.68 -8.68
C LEU A 54 -10.81 14.36 -9.30
N THR A 55 -9.50 14.18 -9.36
CA THR A 55 -8.88 12.92 -9.73
C THR A 55 -8.43 12.17 -8.48
N ALA A 56 -8.36 10.84 -8.58
CA ALA A 56 -7.89 9.99 -7.50
C ALA A 56 -6.97 8.90 -8.07
N SER A 57 -5.82 8.71 -7.42
CA SER A 57 -4.96 7.58 -7.70
C SER A 57 -5.34 6.41 -6.79
N ALA A 58 -5.29 5.20 -7.31
CA ALA A 58 -5.64 4.00 -6.56
C ALA A 58 -4.58 2.92 -6.73
N GLY A 59 -4.32 2.20 -5.64
CA GLY A 59 -3.54 0.98 -5.64
C GLY A 59 -4.44 -0.18 -5.22
N VAL A 60 -4.43 -1.24 -6.01
CA VAL A 60 -5.19 -2.46 -5.73
C VAL A 60 -4.21 -3.59 -5.45
N SER A 61 -4.32 -4.16 -4.26
CA SER A 61 -3.46 -5.28 -3.90
C SER A 61 -4.09 -6.12 -2.79
N TYR A 62 -3.36 -7.13 -2.32
CA TYR A 62 -3.80 -8.10 -1.35
C TYR A 62 -3.50 -7.70 0.11
N ASN A 63 -2.79 -6.58 0.33
CA ASN A 63 -2.58 -6.01 1.66
C ASN A 63 -2.43 -4.50 1.61
N LYS A 64 -2.49 -3.86 2.78
CA LYS A 64 -2.45 -2.41 2.93
C LYS A 64 -1.12 -1.81 2.50
N PHE A 65 -0.02 -2.44 2.88
CA PHE A 65 1.33 -1.94 2.58
C PHE A 65 1.54 -1.80 1.07
N ILE A 66 1.28 -2.86 0.32
CA ILE A 66 1.49 -2.84 -1.13
C ILE A 66 0.45 -1.95 -1.82
N ALA A 67 -0.80 -1.95 -1.37
CA ALA A 67 -1.83 -1.08 -1.94
C ALA A 67 -1.44 0.40 -1.84
N LYS A 68 -0.92 0.82 -0.68
CA LYS A 68 -0.43 2.19 -0.49
C LYS A 68 0.70 2.54 -1.46
N LEU A 69 1.70 1.68 -1.56
CA LEU A 69 2.83 1.88 -2.46
C LEU A 69 2.38 1.87 -3.93
N ALA A 70 1.46 0.99 -4.29
CA ALA A 70 0.92 0.92 -5.63
C ALA A 70 0.16 2.20 -6.01
N SER A 71 -0.57 2.80 -5.07
CA SER A 71 -1.28 4.06 -5.31
C SER A 71 -0.36 5.22 -5.67
N ASP A 72 0.91 5.15 -5.23
CA ASP A 72 1.91 6.19 -5.47
C ASP A 72 2.64 6.04 -6.82
N GLN A 73 2.54 4.87 -7.48
CA GLN A 73 3.32 4.57 -8.68
C GLN A 73 2.96 5.43 -9.89
N ASN A 74 1.68 5.66 -10.12
CA ASN A 74 1.17 6.35 -11.30
C ASN A 74 0.44 7.65 -10.95
N LYS A 75 0.82 8.30 -9.86
CA LYS A 75 0.26 9.62 -9.51
C LYS A 75 0.69 10.69 -10.49
N PRO A 76 -0.18 11.68 -10.76
CA PRO A 76 -1.58 11.75 -10.36
C PRO A 76 -2.49 10.94 -11.30
N ASP A 77 -3.74 10.71 -10.86
CA ASP A 77 -4.81 10.10 -11.67
C ASP A 77 -4.43 8.74 -12.25
N GLY A 78 -3.78 7.91 -11.42
CA GLY A 78 -3.31 6.59 -11.83
C GLY A 78 -4.03 5.44 -11.16
N LEU A 79 -3.90 4.26 -11.76
CA LEU A 79 -4.35 3.00 -11.19
C LEU A 79 -3.23 1.97 -11.34
N THR A 80 -2.84 1.36 -10.25
CA THR A 80 -1.80 0.32 -10.24
C THR A 80 -2.32 -0.90 -9.49
N ILE A 81 -2.17 -2.06 -10.11
CA ILE A 81 -2.65 -3.33 -9.57
C ILE A 81 -1.46 -4.24 -9.35
N ILE A 82 -1.29 -4.69 -8.12
CA ILE A 82 -0.23 -5.65 -7.76
C ILE A 82 -0.89 -6.91 -7.21
N ARG A 83 -0.77 -8.00 -7.96
CA ARG A 83 -1.35 -9.30 -7.57
C ARG A 83 -0.46 -10.01 -6.55
N PRO A 84 -0.99 -11.00 -5.80
CA PRO A 84 -0.20 -11.71 -4.77
C PRO A 84 1.12 -12.27 -5.26
N HIS A 85 1.17 -12.84 -6.47
CA HIS A 85 2.41 -13.40 -7.03
C HIS A 85 3.42 -12.34 -7.47
N GLN A 86 3.02 -11.07 -7.53
CA GLN A 86 3.87 -9.95 -7.93
C GLN A 86 4.42 -9.16 -6.74
N GLY A 87 3.87 -9.36 -5.53
CA GLY A 87 4.12 -8.51 -4.39
C GLY A 87 5.57 -8.45 -3.96
N ALA A 88 6.22 -9.59 -3.81
CA ALA A 88 7.63 -9.63 -3.38
C ALA A 88 8.55 -8.95 -4.39
N ALA A 89 8.35 -9.18 -5.68
CA ALA A 89 9.15 -8.55 -6.74
C ALA A 89 8.92 -7.04 -6.81
N PHE A 90 7.68 -6.60 -6.63
CA PHE A 90 7.34 -5.18 -6.59
C PHE A 90 8.09 -4.47 -5.45
N VAL A 91 8.03 -5.03 -4.25
CA VAL A 91 8.71 -4.47 -3.07
C VAL A 91 10.23 -4.49 -3.24
N ALA A 92 10.77 -5.56 -3.81
CA ALA A 92 12.22 -5.70 -4.04
C ALA A 92 12.77 -4.56 -4.91
N GLY A 93 11.99 -4.10 -5.88
CA GLY A 93 12.41 -3.03 -6.79
C GLY A 93 12.25 -1.62 -6.24
N LEU A 94 11.68 -1.45 -5.05
CA LEU A 94 11.45 -0.13 -4.47
C LEU A 94 12.62 0.36 -3.64
N SER A 95 12.88 1.67 -3.69
CA SER A 95 13.76 2.32 -2.73
C SER A 95 13.20 2.19 -1.32
N ILE A 96 14.07 1.96 -0.34
CA ILE A 96 13.67 1.89 1.08
C ILE A 96 13.00 3.19 1.54
N ARG A 97 13.34 4.30 0.91
CA ARG A 97 12.77 5.62 1.19
C ARG A 97 11.29 5.74 0.79
N ARG A 98 10.84 4.84 -0.08
CA ARG A 98 9.43 4.77 -0.50
C ARG A 98 8.57 3.89 0.39
N PHE A 99 9.16 3.14 1.30
CA PHE A 99 8.40 2.26 2.19
C PHE A 99 7.56 3.08 3.16
N HIS A 100 6.26 2.96 3.05
CA HIS A 100 5.35 3.57 4.01
C HIS A 100 5.57 2.93 5.39
N GLY A 101 5.78 3.75 6.40
CA GLY A 101 6.09 3.30 7.75
C GLY A 101 7.57 3.33 8.10
N ILE A 102 8.47 3.53 7.12
CA ILE A 102 9.90 3.74 7.38
C ILE A 102 10.17 5.24 7.25
N GLY A 103 10.47 5.87 8.38
CA GLY A 103 10.77 7.30 8.43
C GLY A 103 12.20 7.63 8.00
N PRO A 104 12.52 8.94 7.89
CA PRO A 104 13.83 9.39 7.41
C PRO A 104 15.00 8.90 8.25
N VAL A 105 14.85 8.83 9.57
CA VAL A 105 15.91 8.38 10.49
C VAL A 105 16.21 6.90 10.29
N THR A 106 15.17 6.07 10.23
CA THR A 106 15.34 4.64 10.00
C THR A 106 15.89 4.35 8.61
N ALA A 107 15.42 5.09 7.60
CA ALA A 107 15.94 4.95 6.24
C ALA A 107 17.42 5.32 6.15
N ALA A 108 17.85 6.38 6.83
CA ALA A 108 19.26 6.77 6.89
C ALA A 108 20.10 5.68 7.58
N LYS A 109 19.61 5.10 8.67
CA LYS A 109 20.27 3.98 9.35
C LYS A 109 20.42 2.78 8.41
N MET A 110 19.36 2.43 7.68
CA MET A 110 19.38 1.33 6.71
C MET A 110 20.41 1.57 5.61
N GLU A 111 20.44 2.76 5.05
CA GLU A 111 21.43 3.13 4.02
C GLU A 111 22.86 3.02 4.53
N GLY A 112 23.11 3.44 5.76
CA GLY A 112 24.39 3.27 6.43
C GLY A 112 24.80 1.79 6.62
N LEU A 113 23.83 0.88 6.62
CA LEU A 113 24.03 -0.56 6.72
C LEU A 113 24.02 -1.26 5.34
N GLY A 114 23.97 -0.50 4.25
CA GLY A 114 23.95 -1.04 2.90
C GLY A 114 22.57 -1.44 2.39
N ILE A 115 21.50 -1.01 3.05
CA ILE A 115 20.11 -1.31 2.65
C ILE A 115 19.54 -0.08 1.98
N TYR A 116 19.42 -0.12 0.64
CA TYR A 116 18.88 0.98 -0.18
C TYR A 116 17.55 0.62 -0.84
N SER A 117 17.24 -0.65 -0.97
CA SER A 117 16.07 -1.16 -1.66
C SER A 117 15.38 -2.27 -0.88
N GLY A 118 14.18 -2.63 -1.32
CA GLY A 118 13.48 -3.79 -0.80
C GLY A 118 14.27 -5.08 -0.98
N ALA A 119 14.98 -5.24 -2.10
CA ALA A 119 15.85 -6.39 -2.34
C ALA A 119 16.99 -6.47 -1.31
N ASP A 120 17.61 -5.35 -0.99
CA ASP A 120 18.67 -5.29 0.02
C ASP A 120 18.13 -5.71 1.39
N LEU A 121 16.94 -5.25 1.75
CA LEU A 121 16.28 -5.61 3.00
C LEU A 121 15.94 -7.11 3.03
N ALA A 122 15.41 -7.64 1.94
CA ALA A 122 15.06 -9.05 1.82
C ALA A 122 16.27 -9.99 1.90
N ALA A 123 17.45 -9.50 1.58
CA ALA A 123 18.70 -10.27 1.67
C ALA A 123 19.19 -10.47 3.10
N ARG A 124 18.62 -9.74 4.08
CA ARG A 124 19.01 -9.86 5.49
C ARG A 124 18.09 -10.85 6.20
N ASP A 125 18.67 -11.69 7.04
CA ASP A 125 17.91 -12.64 7.84
C ASP A 125 17.29 -11.96 9.08
N LEU A 126 16.34 -12.66 9.70
CA LEU A 126 15.60 -12.14 10.84
C LEU A 126 16.52 -11.86 12.04
N ALA A 127 17.51 -12.72 12.28
CA ALA A 127 18.45 -12.56 13.41
C ALA A 127 19.27 -11.28 13.25
N TRP A 128 19.79 -11.01 12.05
CA TRP A 128 20.53 -9.78 11.77
C TRP A 128 19.64 -8.54 11.94
N LEU A 129 18.41 -8.61 11.43
CA LEU A 129 17.45 -7.50 11.58
C LEU A 129 17.12 -7.25 13.05
N ALA A 130 17.00 -8.30 13.87
CA ALA A 130 16.75 -8.17 15.31
C ALA A 130 17.89 -7.46 16.02
N GLU A 131 19.13 -7.75 15.66
CA GLU A 131 20.30 -7.06 16.21
C GLU A 131 20.31 -5.57 15.89
N GLN A 132 19.91 -5.22 14.66
CA GLN A 132 19.97 -3.84 14.18
C GLN A 132 18.75 -3.00 14.51
N PHE A 133 17.57 -3.61 14.52
CA PHE A 133 16.27 -2.89 14.63
C PHE A 133 15.37 -3.37 15.77
N GLY A 134 15.81 -4.35 16.56
CA GLY A 134 15.09 -4.79 17.75
C GLY A 134 13.69 -5.32 17.42
N ASN A 135 12.69 -4.79 18.11
CA ASN A 135 11.30 -5.26 18.00
C ASN A 135 10.67 -5.02 16.63
N SER A 136 11.26 -4.18 15.80
CA SER A 136 10.77 -3.92 14.44
C SER A 136 11.22 -4.98 13.42
N ALA A 137 12.11 -5.89 13.82
CA ALA A 137 12.74 -6.84 12.89
C ALA A 137 11.74 -7.73 12.15
N GLU A 138 10.77 -8.32 12.85
CA GLU A 138 9.77 -9.18 12.22
C GLU A 138 8.91 -8.41 11.21
N TRP A 139 8.51 -7.21 11.56
CA TRP A 139 7.74 -6.35 10.67
C TRP A 139 8.54 -6.02 9.41
N LEU A 140 9.80 -5.61 9.55
CA LEU A 140 10.67 -5.31 8.41
C LEU A 140 10.92 -6.54 7.54
N TRP A 141 11.13 -7.69 8.15
CA TRP A 141 11.33 -8.96 7.45
C TRP A 141 10.12 -9.31 6.59
N ARG A 142 8.91 -9.14 7.15
CA ARG A 142 7.65 -9.37 6.42
C ARG A 142 7.46 -8.37 5.29
N LEU A 143 7.65 -7.08 5.55
CA LEU A 143 7.49 -6.03 4.53
C LEU A 143 8.39 -6.30 3.31
N ALA A 144 9.63 -6.69 3.54
CA ALA A 144 10.57 -7.00 2.46
C ALA A 144 10.07 -8.12 1.54
N ARG A 145 9.20 -8.98 2.05
CA ARG A 145 8.58 -10.10 1.33
C ARG A 145 7.17 -9.80 0.82
N GLY A 146 6.75 -8.57 0.96
CA GLY A 146 5.41 -8.16 0.54
C GLY A 146 4.30 -8.68 1.46
N ILE A 147 4.60 -8.91 2.74
CA ILE A 147 3.65 -9.42 3.73
C ILE A 147 3.26 -8.31 4.70
N ASP A 148 1.97 -8.04 4.79
CA ASP A 148 1.39 -7.14 5.78
C ASP A 148 0.06 -7.74 6.22
N MET A 149 -0.04 -8.12 7.48
CA MET A 149 -1.20 -8.86 8.01
C MET A 149 -2.24 -7.95 8.67
N ARG A 150 -2.03 -6.64 8.69
CA ARG A 150 -2.95 -5.70 9.32
C ARG A 150 -4.25 -5.61 8.52
N PRO A 151 -5.43 -5.76 9.15
CA PRO A 151 -6.70 -5.56 8.45
C PRO A 151 -6.98 -4.06 8.25
N VAL A 152 -7.82 -3.81 7.26
CA VAL A 152 -8.45 -2.48 7.08
C VAL A 152 -9.45 -2.24 8.21
#